data_086ad0a97ebfc22c634bf346da9f8a16
#
_entry.id   086ad0a97ebfc22c634bf346da9f8a16
#
_cell.length_a   1.000
_cell.length_b   1.000
_cell.length_c   1.000
_cell.angle_alpha   90.00
_cell.angle_beta   90.00
_cell.angle_gamma   90.00
#
_symmetry.space_group_name_H-M   'P 1'
#
loop_
_entity.id
_entity.type
_entity.pdbx_description
1 polymer ?
#
loop_
_entity_poly.entity_id
_entity_poly.type
_entity_poly.pdbx_seq_one_letter_code
_entity_poly.pdbx_strand_id
1 'polypeptide(L)'
;MFCAGARPGLVIVHCLNYQLWTGGVTDHMIIEASGATAVPFGVGQPRKLLETITELGVSGIHCTPSYPALLERVLREEMGREPRSLGLALGLFGGEAGLDNRAFRERLEATWGFSVRNANFGLSEVMSILASQCEHTTDLHFHAADSVFAELLDPESGERLPIHEGTTGELVCTHLAKECQPLVRYRTRDVLTVTGIAPCACGRTTWRFRVAGRTDDMFNVRGINVFPTAIQRVVADATDLASGHFRVVLGGPEPYDRIPLRVEAARGLPPERWTQAAAELAGRIRRAVGATAEVTMLPFEALPRTEGKTRLVERTP
;
A
#
# COMPACT_ATOMS: atom_id res chain seq x y z
N MET A 1 -7.46 6.20 12.18
CA MET A 1 -6.92 7.54 11.86
C MET A 1 -6.17 8.18 13.04
N PHE A 2 -6.75 8.24 14.26
CA PHE A 2 -6.07 8.80 15.44
C PHE A 2 -4.69 8.14 15.72
N CYS A 3 -4.57 6.82 15.61
CA CYS A 3 -3.29 6.11 15.74
C CYS A 3 -2.24 6.64 14.77
N ALA A 4 -2.65 6.91 13.54
CA ALA A 4 -1.77 7.38 12.46
C ALA A 4 -1.46 8.89 12.52
N GLY A 5 -1.96 9.61 13.52
CA GLY A 5 -1.63 11.03 13.73
C GLY A 5 -2.73 12.03 13.39
N ALA A 6 -3.93 11.59 12.99
CA ALA A 6 -5.07 12.51 12.87
C ALA A 6 -5.45 13.05 14.25
N ARG A 7 -5.63 14.38 14.37
CA ARG A 7 -5.87 15.08 15.65
C ARG A 7 -6.86 16.22 15.45
N PRO A 8 -7.52 16.70 16.52
CA PRO A 8 -8.30 17.92 16.49
C PRO A 8 -7.50 19.10 15.92
N GLY A 9 -8.15 19.91 15.11
CA GLY A 9 -7.54 21.06 14.44
C GLY A 9 -6.87 20.79 13.10
N LEU A 10 -6.70 19.52 12.70
CA LEU A 10 -6.25 19.19 11.35
C LEU A 10 -7.42 19.22 10.38
N VAL A 11 -7.17 19.72 9.17
CA VAL A 11 -8.07 19.63 8.02
C VAL A 11 -7.49 18.59 7.06
N ILE A 12 -8.20 17.49 6.84
CA ILE A 12 -7.74 16.34 6.05
C ILE A 12 -8.64 16.19 4.83
N VAL A 13 -8.06 16.30 3.62
CA VAL A 13 -8.79 15.98 2.41
C VAL A 13 -8.80 14.48 2.19
N HIS A 14 -10.01 13.93 2.01
CA HIS A 14 -10.23 12.50 1.82
C HIS A 14 -10.48 12.19 0.35
N CYS A 15 -9.53 11.45 -0.25
CA CYS A 15 -9.45 11.18 -1.69
C CYS A 15 -9.72 9.70 -2.03
N LEU A 16 -10.48 8.98 -1.22
CA LEU A 16 -10.95 7.64 -1.57
C LEU A 16 -12.36 7.69 -2.15
N ASN A 17 -12.71 6.65 -2.91
CA ASN A 17 -14.00 6.60 -3.61
C ASN A 17 -15.17 6.47 -2.64
N TYR A 18 -16.17 7.35 -2.77
CA TYR A 18 -17.43 7.29 -2.02
C TYR A 18 -18.51 6.42 -2.69
N GLN A 19 -18.28 5.99 -3.93
CA GLN A 19 -19.27 5.24 -4.70
C GLN A 19 -19.20 3.75 -4.40
N LEU A 20 -20.14 3.22 -3.62
CA LEU A 20 -20.29 1.80 -3.28
C LEU A 20 -19.00 1.14 -2.74
N TRP A 21 -18.15 1.93 -2.09
CA TRP A 21 -16.93 1.46 -1.45
C TRP A 21 -16.88 1.91 0.01
N THR A 22 -16.74 0.94 0.91
CA THR A 22 -16.78 1.19 2.36
C THR A 22 -15.75 2.24 2.80
N GLY A 23 -14.51 2.18 2.27
CA GLY A 23 -13.44 3.12 2.62
C GLY A 23 -13.77 4.59 2.35
N GLY A 24 -14.70 4.91 1.45
CA GLY A 24 -15.13 6.29 1.23
C GLY A 24 -15.83 6.87 2.45
N VAL A 25 -16.97 6.31 2.83
CA VAL A 25 -17.80 6.82 3.93
C VAL A 25 -17.22 6.52 5.29
N THR A 26 -16.78 5.27 5.53
CA THR A 26 -16.30 4.86 6.86
C THR A 26 -14.99 5.55 7.24
N ASP A 27 -14.05 5.71 6.30
CA ASP A 27 -12.79 6.39 6.58
C ASP A 27 -12.99 7.88 6.82
N HIS A 28 -13.94 8.50 6.09
CA HIS A 28 -14.41 9.87 6.36
C HIS A 28 -14.90 10.01 7.81
N MET A 29 -15.86 9.17 8.22
CA MET A 29 -16.39 9.17 9.58
C MET A 29 -15.30 8.95 10.64
N ILE A 30 -14.32 8.10 10.37
CA ILE A 30 -13.21 7.84 11.29
C ILE A 30 -12.23 9.02 11.35
N ILE A 31 -12.05 9.79 10.26
CA ILE A 31 -11.30 11.05 10.29
C ILE A 31 -12.03 12.04 11.23
N GLU A 32 -13.34 12.23 11.07
CA GLU A 32 -14.13 13.10 11.96
C GLU A 32 -14.13 12.62 13.41
N ALA A 33 -14.27 11.31 13.66
CA ALA A 33 -14.18 10.72 14.99
C ALA A 33 -12.82 10.91 15.67
N SER A 34 -11.76 11.21 14.91
CA SER A 34 -10.44 11.59 15.46
C SER A 34 -10.39 13.06 15.94
N GLY A 35 -11.45 13.83 15.69
CA GLY A 35 -11.53 15.26 15.96
C GLY A 35 -10.98 16.15 14.83
N ALA A 36 -10.48 15.57 13.75
CA ALA A 36 -10.06 16.32 12.55
C ALA A 36 -11.28 16.68 11.69
N THR A 37 -11.14 17.72 10.87
CA THR A 37 -12.13 18.05 9.84
C THR A 37 -11.86 17.23 8.59
N ALA A 38 -12.85 16.50 8.08
CA ALA A 38 -12.75 15.79 6.83
C ALA A 38 -13.30 16.63 5.66
N VAL A 39 -12.52 16.79 4.59
CA VAL A 39 -12.96 17.37 3.32
C VAL A 39 -13.31 16.23 2.36
N PRO A 40 -14.59 15.99 2.02
CA PRO A 40 -15.01 14.85 1.20
C PRO A 40 -14.81 15.14 -0.28
N PHE A 41 -13.60 14.90 -0.78
CA PHE A 41 -13.27 15.17 -2.19
C PHE A 41 -13.56 13.95 -3.08
N GLY A 42 -13.13 12.76 -2.66
CA GLY A 42 -13.24 11.54 -3.46
C GLY A 42 -12.10 11.39 -4.47
N VAL A 43 -12.36 10.62 -5.54
CA VAL A 43 -11.38 10.34 -6.62
C VAL A 43 -11.62 11.25 -7.83
N GLY A 44 -10.60 11.40 -8.66
CA GLY A 44 -10.63 12.20 -9.89
C GLY A 44 -10.31 13.68 -9.68
N GLN A 45 -10.32 14.44 -10.75
CA GLN A 45 -10.11 15.87 -10.80
C GLN A 45 -8.84 16.35 -10.04
N PRO A 46 -7.64 15.82 -10.33
CA PRO A 46 -6.44 16.08 -9.53
C PRO A 46 -6.09 17.57 -9.45
N ARG A 47 -6.30 18.35 -10.52
CA ARG A 47 -6.09 19.80 -10.53
C ARG A 47 -6.98 20.53 -9.53
N LYS A 48 -8.30 20.21 -9.55
CA LYS A 48 -9.26 20.79 -8.61
C LYS A 48 -8.94 20.41 -7.16
N LEU A 49 -8.48 19.18 -6.93
CA LEU A 49 -8.01 18.74 -5.61
C LEU A 49 -6.88 19.63 -5.11
N LEU A 50 -5.87 19.89 -5.93
CA LEU A 50 -4.71 20.70 -5.57
C LEU A 50 -5.09 22.18 -5.31
N GLU A 51 -6.04 22.72 -6.07
CA GLU A 51 -6.64 24.03 -5.83
C GLU A 51 -7.39 24.05 -4.49
N THR A 52 -8.23 23.03 -4.21
CA THR A 52 -8.97 22.88 -2.95
C THR A 52 -8.04 22.78 -1.73
N ILE A 53 -6.94 22.03 -1.85
CA ILE A 53 -5.93 21.94 -0.78
C ILE A 53 -5.39 23.31 -0.43
N THR A 54 -5.10 24.12 -1.44
CA THR A 54 -4.56 25.48 -1.24
C THR A 54 -5.62 26.42 -0.66
N GLU A 55 -6.84 26.42 -1.20
CA GLU A 55 -7.93 27.33 -0.82
C GLU A 55 -8.44 27.09 0.61
N LEU A 56 -8.52 25.82 1.02
CA LEU A 56 -9.03 25.45 2.34
C LEU A 56 -7.94 25.32 3.42
N GLY A 57 -6.66 25.54 3.08
CA GLY A 57 -5.56 25.38 4.04
C GLY A 57 -5.48 23.95 4.58
N VAL A 58 -5.65 22.96 3.71
CA VAL A 58 -5.63 21.54 4.10
C VAL A 58 -4.26 21.17 4.66
N SER A 59 -4.23 20.54 5.81
CA SER A 59 -3.01 20.11 6.51
C SER A 59 -2.66 18.63 6.33
N GLY A 60 -3.61 17.80 5.88
CA GLY A 60 -3.39 16.38 5.64
C GLY A 60 -4.13 15.85 4.42
N ILE A 61 -3.58 14.80 3.82
CA ILE A 61 -4.23 14.09 2.71
C ILE A 61 -4.41 12.62 3.07
N HIS A 62 -5.60 12.06 2.77
CA HIS A 62 -5.88 10.63 2.87
C HIS A 62 -6.18 10.05 1.49
N CYS A 63 -5.30 9.17 1.00
CA CYS A 63 -5.39 8.58 -0.34
C CYS A 63 -4.64 7.25 -0.44
N THR A 64 -4.59 6.65 -1.64
CA THR A 64 -3.71 5.49 -1.90
C THR A 64 -2.24 5.93 -2.01
N PRO A 65 -1.26 5.07 -1.66
CA PRO A 65 0.17 5.37 -1.75
C PRO A 65 0.66 5.78 -3.14
N SER A 66 0.02 5.31 -4.20
CA SER A 66 0.39 5.63 -5.59
C SER A 66 -0.11 6.99 -6.08
N TYR A 67 -1.17 7.54 -5.45
CA TYR A 67 -1.82 8.77 -5.90
C TYR A 67 -0.94 10.03 -5.85
N PRO A 68 -0.05 10.23 -4.85
CA PRO A 68 0.87 11.36 -4.84
C PRO A 68 1.73 11.52 -6.10
N ALA A 69 2.08 10.42 -6.78
CA ALA A 69 2.86 10.49 -8.02
C ALA A 69 2.07 11.16 -9.17
N LEU A 70 0.76 10.94 -9.24
CA LEU A 70 -0.11 11.65 -10.19
C LEU A 70 -0.23 13.14 -9.82
N LEU A 71 -0.45 13.43 -8.55
CA LEU A 71 -0.57 14.80 -8.07
C LEU A 71 0.71 15.61 -8.26
N GLU A 72 1.89 15.00 -8.02
CA GLU A 72 3.21 15.61 -8.28
C GLU A 72 3.36 16.02 -9.75
N ARG A 73 2.97 15.13 -10.67
CA ARG A 73 3.01 15.42 -12.10
C ARG A 73 2.14 16.63 -12.44
N VAL A 74 0.87 16.63 -12.02
CA VAL A 74 -0.06 17.74 -12.28
C VAL A 74 0.45 19.05 -11.69
N LEU A 75 0.99 19.03 -10.47
CA LEU A 75 1.57 20.22 -9.85
C LEU A 75 2.72 20.81 -10.67
N ARG A 76 3.67 19.96 -11.06
CA ARG A 76 4.88 20.43 -11.77
C ARG A 76 4.59 20.81 -13.21
N GLU A 77 3.87 19.97 -13.96
CA GLU A 77 3.70 20.14 -15.41
C GLU A 77 2.56 21.09 -15.77
N GLU A 78 1.46 21.09 -15.00
CA GLU A 78 0.29 21.90 -15.33
C GLU A 78 0.17 23.18 -14.49
N MET A 79 0.69 23.17 -13.24
CA MET A 79 0.54 24.30 -12.32
C MET A 79 1.86 25.02 -12.03
N GLY A 80 3.01 24.50 -12.48
CA GLY A 80 4.33 25.09 -12.27
C GLY A 80 4.73 25.22 -10.79
N ARG A 81 4.24 24.32 -9.94
CA ARG A 81 4.43 24.36 -8.47
C ARG A 81 5.13 23.12 -7.96
N GLU A 82 5.89 23.26 -6.89
CA GLU A 82 6.49 22.12 -6.18
C GLU A 82 5.53 21.56 -5.12
N PRO A 83 5.50 20.23 -4.90
CA PRO A 83 4.61 19.58 -3.92
C PRO A 83 4.70 20.17 -2.51
N ARG A 84 5.90 20.49 -2.04
CA ARG A 84 6.13 21.13 -0.72
C ARG A 84 5.44 22.49 -0.56
N SER A 85 5.13 23.17 -1.67
CA SER A 85 4.46 24.49 -1.62
C SER A 85 3.01 24.42 -1.13
N LEU A 86 2.43 23.21 -1.06
CA LEU A 86 1.08 23.01 -0.52
C LEU A 86 1.02 23.03 1.01
N GLY A 87 2.15 22.87 1.72
CA GLY A 87 2.21 22.91 3.18
C GLY A 87 1.53 21.74 3.89
N LEU A 88 1.32 20.60 3.19
CA LEU A 88 0.78 19.39 3.82
C LEU A 88 1.75 18.88 4.90
N ALA A 89 1.23 18.57 6.09
CA ALA A 89 2.01 18.06 7.22
C ALA A 89 1.85 16.53 7.40
N LEU A 90 0.73 15.96 6.93
CA LEU A 90 0.38 14.56 7.18
C LEU A 90 -0.15 13.86 5.92
N GLY A 91 0.51 12.78 5.52
CA GLY A 91 0.04 11.85 4.50
C GLY A 91 -0.48 10.56 5.16
N LEU A 92 -1.78 10.33 5.07
CA LEU A 92 -2.47 9.13 5.56
C LEU A 92 -2.77 8.25 4.35
N PHE A 93 -2.23 7.04 4.33
CA PHE A 93 -2.33 6.18 3.17
C PHE A 93 -2.96 4.84 3.52
N GLY A 94 -3.65 4.23 2.53
CA GLY A 94 -4.23 2.92 2.68
C GLY A 94 -4.67 2.32 1.35
N GLY A 95 -5.13 1.07 1.40
CA GLY A 95 -5.69 0.36 0.25
C GLY A 95 -4.68 -0.27 -0.70
N GLU A 96 -3.39 0.05 -0.59
CA GLU A 96 -2.30 -0.55 -1.38
C GLU A 96 -1.11 -0.91 -0.51
N ALA A 97 -0.32 -1.90 -0.95
CA ALA A 97 0.96 -2.25 -0.36
C ALA A 97 2.06 -1.23 -0.71
N GLY A 98 3.21 -1.32 -0.02
CA GLY A 98 4.43 -0.58 -0.35
C GLY A 98 4.91 0.41 0.72
N LEU A 99 4.06 0.77 1.69
CA LEU A 99 4.43 1.71 2.76
C LEU A 99 5.35 1.09 3.84
N ASP A 100 5.60 -0.18 3.81
CA ASP A 100 6.63 -0.86 4.58
C ASP A 100 8.03 -0.69 3.95
N ASN A 101 8.11 -0.25 2.67
CA ASN A 101 9.37 0.05 2.00
C ASN A 101 9.90 1.42 2.44
N ARG A 102 11.09 1.41 3.02
CA ARG A 102 11.75 2.62 3.56
C ARG A 102 12.06 3.64 2.47
N ALA A 103 12.64 3.21 1.35
CA ALA A 103 13.05 4.12 0.28
C ALA A 103 11.84 4.81 -0.36
N PHE A 104 10.71 4.08 -0.51
CA PHE A 104 9.46 4.66 -1.01
C PHE A 104 8.90 5.73 -0.06
N ARG A 105 8.90 5.46 1.26
CA ARG A 105 8.45 6.43 2.26
C ARG A 105 9.33 7.69 2.27
N GLU A 106 10.65 7.51 2.33
CA GLU A 106 11.61 8.62 2.34
C GLU A 106 11.47 9.49 1.08
N ARG A 107 11.21 8.88 -0.08
CA ARG A 107 10.94 9.63 -1.31
C ARG A 107 9.66 10.46 -1.21
N LEU A 108 8.57 9.90 -0.71
CA LEU A 108 7.32 10.65 -0.50
C LEU A 108 7.53 11.81 0.48
N GLU A 109 8.18 11.57 1.61
CA GLU A 109 8.48 12.60 2.61
C GLU A 109 9.42 13.67 2.06
N ALA A 110 10.44 13.28 1.28
CA ALA A 110 11.34 14.23 0.62
C ALA A 110 10.64 15.08 -0.42
N THR A 111 9.73 14.52 -1.20
CA THR A 111 9.00 15.24 -2.26
C THR A 111 7.94 16.17 -1.70
N TRP A 112 7.15 15.72 -0.74
CA TRP A 112 5.96 16.42 -0.27
C TRP A 112 6.16 17.22 1.02
N GLY A 113 7.11 16.84 1.86
CA GLY A 113 7.37 17.45 3.15
C GLY A 113 6.48 16.97 4.29
N PHE A 114 5.51 16.11 4.03
CA PHE A 114 4.61 15.54 5.04
C PHE A 114 5.20 14.28 5.71
N SER A 115 4.69 13.94 6.88
CA SER A 115 4.96 12.63 7.50
C SER A 115 4.09 11.55 6.86
N VAL A 116 4.69 10.45 6.40
CA VAL A 116 3.98 9.29 5.82
C VAL A 116 3.48 8.35 6.91
N ARG A 117 2.20 7.98 6.84
CA ARG A 117 1.56 6.98 7.73
C ARG A 117 0.73 5.98 6.95
N ASN A 118 0.90 4.69 7.22
CA ASN A 118 -0.03 3.65 6.80
C ASN A 118 -1.23 3.67 7.76
N ALA A 119 -2.27 4.36 7.38
CA ALA A 119 -3.41 4.68 8.25
C ALA A 119 -4.58 3.71 8.13
N ASN A 120 -4.60 2.92 7.06
CA ASN A 120 -5.72 2.07 6.73
C ASN A 120 -5.26 0.73 6.15
N PHE A 121 -5.32 -0.31 6.97
CA PHE A 121 -5.36 -1.69 6.53
C PHE A 121 -6.72 -2.28 6.92
N GLY A 122 -7.50 -2.70 5.93
CA GLY A 122 -8.82 -3.27 6.15
C GLY A 122 -9.44 -3.79 4.87
N LEU A 123 -10.65 -4.34 5.01
CA LEU A 123 -11.44 -4.95 3.94
C LEU A 123 -12.89 -4.47 4.04
N SER A 124 -13.50 -4.16 2.90
CA SER A 124 -14.89 -3.66 2.85
C SER A 124 -15.88 -4.63 3.49
N GLU A 125 -15.68 -5.93 3.32
CA GLU A 125 -16.54 -6.99 3.85
C GLU A 125 -16.37 -7.23 5.36
N VAL A 126 -15.19 -6.95 5.91
CA VAL A 126 -14.90 -7.15 7.33
C VAL A 126 -15.02 -5.84 8.10
N MET A 127 -14.09 -4.95 7.94
CA MET A 127 -14.02 -3.63 8.57
C MET A 127 -13.05 -2.77 7.78
N SER A 128 -13.43 -1.53 7.47
CA SER A 128 -12.61 -0.64 6.64
C SER A 128 -11.23 -0.37 7.21
N ILE A 129 -11.10 -0.26 8.54
CA ILE A 129 -9.81 -0.11 9.22
C ILE A 129 -9.68 -1.16 10.32
N LEU A 130 -9.02 -2.28 10.03
CA LEU A 130 -8.63 -3.30 11.00
C LEU A 130 -7.36 -2.92 11.75
N ALA A 131 -6.45 -2.22 11.06
CA ALA A 131 -5.15 -1.88 11.60
C ALA A 131 -4.62 -0.57 11.03
N SER A 132 -3.75 0.10 11.77
CA SER A 132 -3.03 1.28 11.33
C SER A 132 -1.67 1.42 12.03
N GLN A 133 -0.78 2.16 11.40
CA GLN A 133 0.53 2.53 11.91
C GLN A 133 0.40 3.59 13.01
N CYS A 134 1.36 3.63 13.95
CA CYS A 134 1.57 4.76 14.86
C CYS A 134 2.84 5.55 14.47
N GLU A 135 3.17 6.58 15.23
CA GLU A 135 4.37 7.41 15.00
C GLU A 135 5.69 6.73 15.39
N HIS A 136 5.65 5.67 16.23
CA HIS A 136 6.84 5.00 16.76
C HIS A 136 7.28 3.78 15.95
N THR A 137 6.45 3.26 15.06
CA THR A 137 6.79 2.10 14.23
C THR A 137 6.12 2.18 12.87
N THR A 138 6.70 1.54 11.87
CA THR A 138 6.09 1.35 10.54
C THR A 138 5.14 0.15 10.49
N ASP A 139 5.12 -0.66 11.53
CA ASP A 139 4.25 -1.83 11.64
C ASP A 139 2.81 -1.42 11.97
N LEU A 140 1.87 -2.24 11.55
CA LEU A 140 0.45 -2.00 11.76
C LEU A 140 -0.01 -2.61 13.07
N HIS A 141 -0.64 -1.80 13.93
CA HIS A 141 -1.34 -2.27 15.13
C HIS A 141 -2.70 -2.84 14.77
N PHE A 142 -3.02 -4.03 15.21
CA PHE A 142 -4.35 -4.62 15.05
C PHE A 142 -5.33 -3.99 16.05
N HIS A 143 -6.24 -3.12 15.56
CA HIS A 143 -7.16 -2.35 16.40
C HIS A 143 -8.51 -3.04 16.63
N ALA A 144 -8.87 -3.99 15.79
CA ALA A 144 -10.23 -4.53 15.69
C ALA A 144 -10.56 -5.63 16.70
N ALA A 145 -9.73 -5.86 17.73
CA ALA A 145 -9.87 -6.99 18.65
C ALA A 145 -11.24 -7.04 19.39
N ASP A 146 -11.88 -5.89 19.61
CA ASP A 146 -13.19 -5.82 20.25
C ASP A 146 -14.36 -6.18 19.29
N SER A 147 -14.12 -6.17 18.00
CA SER A 147 -15.14 -6.36 16.96
C SER A 147 -14.90 -7.56 16.07
N VAL A 148 -13.65 -8.00 15.99
CA VAL A 148 -13.20 -9.06 15.08
C VAL A 148 -12.25 -9.99 15.82
N PHE A 149 -12.58 -11.28 15.85
CA PHE A 149 -11.66 -12.34 16.24
C PHE A 149 -10.75 -12.68 15.07
N ALA A 150 -9.45 -12.50 15.24
CA ALA A 150 -8.43 -12.77 14.22
C ALA A 150 -7.74 -14.11 14.48
N GLU A 151 -7.56 -14.89 13.42
CA GLU A 151 -6.75 -16.09 13.38
C GLU A 151 -5.69 -15.94 12.27
N LEU A 152 -4.57 -16.63 12.41
CA LEU A 152 -3.62 -16.85 11.32
C LEU A 152 -3.68 -18.32 10.91
N LEU A 153 -3.80 -18.58 9.61
CA LEU A 153 -3.74 -19.93 9.06
C LEU A 153 -2.53 -20.09 8.15
N ASP A 154 -1.94 -21.26 8.16
CA ASP A 154 -1.03 -21.67 7.10
C ASP A 154 -1.80 -21.69 5.77
N PRO A 155 -1.34 -20.97 4.73
CA PRO A 155 -2.08 -20.86 3.47
C PRO A 155 -2.27 -22.21 2.74
N GLU A 156 -1.35 -23.17 2.91
CA GLU A 156 -1.33 -24.44 2.21
C GLU A 156 -2.11 -25.51 2.99
N SER A 157 -1.77 -25.74 4.25
CA SER A 157 -2.41 -26.77 5.08
C SER A 157 -3.76 -26.35 5.67
N GLY A 158 -3.99 -25.03 5.82
CA GLY A 158 -5.15 -24.47 6.51
C GLY A 158 -5.10 -24.63 8.04
N GLU A 159 -3.99 -25.11 8.59
CA GLU A 159 -3.80 -25.25 10.01
C GLU A 159 -3.68 -23.90 10.71
N ARG A 160 -4.19 -23.82 11.95
CA ARG A 160 -4.10 -22.59 12.75
C ARG A 160 -2.68 -22.39 13.26
N LEU A 161 -2.16 -21.20 13.02
CA LEU A 161 -0.85 -20.74 13.50
C LEU A 161 -1.01 -19.84 14.75
N PRO A 162 -0.06 -19.86 15.69
CA PRO A 162 -0.07 -18.94 16.82
C PRO A 162 0.23 -17.50 16.37
N ILE A 163 -0.39 -16.51 17.03
CA ILE A 163 -0.03 -15.10 16.84
C ILE A 163 1.22 -14.82 17.69
N HIS A 164 2.37 -15.10 17.11
CA HIS A 164 3.69 -14.96 17.72
C HIS A 164 4.60 -14.15 16.79
N GLU A 165 5.56 -13.45 17.36
CA GLU A 165 6.57 -12.73 16.58
C GLU A 165 7.31 -13.68 15.62
N GLY A 166 7.39 -13.28 14.34
CA GLY A 166 7.94 -14.07 13.25
C GLY A 166 6.94 -14.98 12.53
N THR A 167 5.75 -15.25 13.10
CA THR A 167 4.71 -16.05 12.44
C THR A 167 4.22 -15.35 11.18
N THR A 168 4.19 -16.08 10.07
CA THR A 168 3.60 -15.64 8.80
C THR A 168 2.43 -16.56 8.46
N GLY A 169 1.26 -15.97 8.18
CA GLY A 169 0.05 -16.73 7.86
C GLY A 169 -1.04 -15.88 7.22
N GLU A 170 -2.04 -16.54 6.65
CA GLU A 170 -3.23 -15.89 6.09
C GLU A 170 -4.12 -15.40 7.23
N LEU A 171 -4.51 -14.13 7.17
CA LEU A 171 -5.47 -13.56 8.12
C LEU A 171 -6.87 -14.13 7.88
N VAL A 172 -7.47 -14.61 8.94
CA VAL A 172 -8.86 -15.09 8.97
C VAL A 172 -9.63 -14.31 10.02
N CYS A 173 -10.80 -13.82 9.65
CA CYS A 173 -11.61 -12.93 10.48
C CYS A 173 -12.97 -13.54 10.80
N THR A 174 -13.39 -13.41 12.07
CA THR A 174 -14.76 -13.69 12.52
C THR A 174 -15.33 -12.46 13.18
N HIS A 175 -16.48 -11.97 12.72
CA HIS A 175 -17.19 -10.87 13.40
C HIS A 175 -17.72 -11.31 14.76
N LEU A 176 -17.56 -10.46 15.77
CA LEU A 176 -18.06 -10.71 17.12
C LEU A 176 -19.44 -10.08 17.39
N ALA A 177 -19.72 -8.93 16.75
CA ALA A 177 -20.95 -8.16 17.03
C ALA A 177 -21.71 -7.68 15.77
N LYS A 178 -21.23 -7.97 14.58
CA LYS A 178 -21.88 -7.53 13.33
C LYS A 178 -23.11 -8.40 13.04
N GLU A 179 -24.30 -7.80 13.09
CA GLU A 179 -25.56 -8.50 12.86
C GLU A 179 -25.90 -8.65 11.38
N CYS A 180 -25.70 -7.56 10.60
CA CYS A 180 -25.91 -7.61 9.16
C CYS A 180 -24.70 -8.21 8.46
N GLN A 181 -24.91 -9.32 7.73
CA GLN A 181 -23.87 -10.02 6.98
C GLN A 181 -22.65 -10.41 7.87
N PRO A 182 -22.87 -11.16 8.96
CA PRO A 182 -21.78 -11.63 9.80
C PRO A 182 -20.90 -12.59 9.03
N LEU A 183 -19.60 -12.45 9.16
CA LEU A 183 -18.61 -13.37 8.59
C LEU A 183 -18.04 -14.23 9.71
N VAL A 184 -17.98 -15.56 9.47
CA VAL A 184 -17.40 -16.55 10.39
C VAL A 184 -16.24 -17.23 9.68
N ARG A 185 -15.06 -17.15 10.26
CA ARG A 185 -13.80 -17.68 9.71
C ARG A 185 -13.57 -17.30 8.24
N TYR A 186 -13.81 -16.03 7.93
CA TYR A 186 -13.63 -15.49 6.58
C TYR A 186 -12.13 -15.40 6.25
N ARG A 187 -11.70 -16.12 5.23
CA ARG A 187 -10.33 -16.10 4.70
C ARG A 187 -10.13 -14.84 3.87
N THR A 188 -9.34 -13.90 4.39
CA THR A 188 -9.14 -12.60 3.74
C THR A 188 -8.26 -12.65 2.50
N ARG A 189 -7.48 -13.72 2.37
CA ARG A 189 -6.40 -13.89 1.39
C ARG A 189 -5.17 -13.02 1.67
N ASP A 190 -5.21 -12.13 2.65
CA ASP A 190 -4.05 -11.34 3.04
C ASP A 190 -3.12 -12.18 3.92
N VAL A 191 -1.85 -12.26 3.52
CA VAL A 191 -0.79 -12.93 4.29
C VAL A 191 -0.06 -11.88 5.11
N LEU A 192 -0.01 -12.10 6.42
CA LEU A 192 0.59 -11.20 7.40
C LEU A 192 1.80 -11.85 8.06
N THR A 193 2.83 -11.05 8.36
CA THR A 193 3.92 -11.45 9.25
C THR A 193 3.81 -10.68 10.56
N VAL A 194 3.67 -11.37 11.68
CA VAL A 194 3.64 -10.76 13.02
C VAL A 194 5.03 -10.21 13.36
N THR A 195 5.11 -8.94 13.69
CA THR A 195 6.36 -8.24 13.98
C THR A 195 6.55 -7.86 15.44
N GLY A 196 5.53 -8.05 16.27
CA GLY A 196 5.63 -7.80 17.70
C GLY A 196 4.33 -8.04 18.43
N ILE A 197 4.45 -8.57 19.65
CA ILE A 197 3.33 -8.82 20.58
C ILE A 197 3.49 -8.01 21.89
N ALA A 198 4.69 -7.47 22.15
CA ALA A 198 4.95 -6.62 23.31
C ALA A 198 4.30 -5.22 23.17
N PRO A 199 4.00 -4.52 24.29
CA PRO A 199 3.52 -3.15 24.24
C PRO A 199 4.43 -2.23 23.41
N CYS A 200 3.81 -1.36 22.62
CA CYS A 200 4.52 -0.37 21.81
C CYS A 200 4.79 0.91 22.65
N ALA A 201 5.82 1.67 22.26
CA ALA A 201 6.11 2.98 22.85
C ALA A 201 4.93 3.98 22.73
N CYS A 202 3.99 3.77 21.79
CA CYS A 202 2.75 4.55 21.71
C CYS A 202 1.69 4.19 22.77
N GLY A 203 1.99 3.26 23.69
CA GLY A 203 1.10 2.79 24.76
C GLY A 203 0.13 1.66 24.35
N ARG A 204 0.07 1.26 23.08
CA ARG A 204 -0.82 0.17 22.63
C ARG A 204 -0.23 -1.20 22.93
N THR A 205 -1.09 -2.10 23.36
CA THR A 205 -0.76 -3.48 23.77
C THR A 205 -1.14 -4.52 22.70
N THR A 206 -1.81 -4.09 21.60
CA THR A 206 -2.21 -4.98 20.52
C THR A 206 -1.00 -5.43 19.69
N TRP A 207 -1.09 -6.66 19.16
CA TRP A 207 -0.05 -7.20 18.29
C TRP A 207 0.14 -6.36 17.02
N ARG A 208 1.35 -6.41 16.47
CA ARG A 208 1.75 -5.68 15.27
C ARG A 208 2.14 -6.63 14.17
N PHE A 209 1.95 -6.17 12.93
CA PHE A 209 2.25 -6.99 11.75
C PHE A 209 2.63 -6.13 10.55
N ARG A 210 3.17 -6.79 9.54
CA ARG A 210 3.32 -6.29 8.17
C ARG A 210 2.55 -7.16 7.20
N VAL A 211 2.07 -6.56 6.12
CA VAL A 211 1.44 -7.31 5.03
C VAL A 211 2.55 -7.92 4.17
N ALA A 212 2.59 -9.25 4.09
CA ALA A 212 3.55 -9.98 3.26
C ALA A 212 3.07 -10.05 1.80
N GLY A 213 1.75 -10.17 1.58
CA GLY A 213 1.12 -10.24 0.26
C GLY A 213 -0.28 -10.81 0.33
N ARG A 214 -0.75 -11.35 -0.80
CA ARG A 214 -2.05 -12.03 -0.91
C ARG A 214 -1.87 -13.41 -1.53
N THR A 215 -2.63 -14.39 -1.05
CA THR A 215 -2.58 -15.75 -1.61
C THR A 215 -3.13 -15.82 -3.03
N ASP A 216 -4.09 -14.95 -3.39
CA ASP A 216 -4.70 -14.89 -4.73
C ASP A 216 -3.91 -14.06 -5.76
N ASP A 217 -2.98 -13.22 -5.32
CA ASP A 217 -2.02 -12.52 -6.19
C ASP A 217 -0.72 -13.32 -6.39
N MET A 218 -0.50 -14.32 -5.56
CA MET A 218 0.67 -15.21 -5.63
C MET A 218 0.66 -16.00 -6.93
N PHE A 219 1.82 -16.23 -7.49
CA PHE A 219 2.01 -17.09 -8.66
C PHE A 219 3.24 -17.99 -8.48
N ASN A 220 3.22 -19.16 -9.14
CA ASN A 220 4.28 -20.15 -8.99
C ASN A 220 5.30 -20.08 -10.12
N VAL A 221 6.58 -19.98 -9.76
CA VAL A 221 7.72 -20.01 -10.69
C VAL A 221 8.64 -21.18 -10.32
N ARG A 222 8.60 -22.26 -11.09
CA ARG A 222 9.42 -23.47 -10.86
C ARG A 222 9.35 -23.99 -9.42
N GLY A 223 8.14 -24.05 -8.85
CA GLY A 223 7.92 -24.51 -7.48
C GLY A 223 8.12 -23.45 -6.39
N ILE A 224 8.52 -22.22 -6.77
CA ILE A 224 8.66 -21.11 -5.83
C ILE A 224 7.40 -20.25 -5.87
N ASN A 225 6.76 -20.06 -4.73
CA ASN A 225 5.63 -19.16 -4.58
C ASN A 225 6.12 -17.71 -4.49
N VAL A 226 5.73 -16.89 -5.46
CA VAL A 226 6.18 -15.50 -5.60
C VAL A 226 5.03 -14.55 -5.30
N PHE A 227 5.25 -13.64 -4.36
CA PHE A 227 4.35 -12.53 -4.08
C PHE A 227 4.80 -11.27 -4.84
N PRO A 228 3.91 -10.61 -5.60
CA PRO A 228 4.23 -9.37 -6.31
C PRO A 228 4.77 -8.26 -5.40
N THR A 229 4.35 -8.24 -4.14
CA THR A 229 4.85 -7.31 -3.12
C THR A 229 6.34 -7.46 -2.82
N ALA A 230 6.88 -8.68 -2.93
CA ALA A 230 8.31 -8.90 -2.78
C ALA A 230 9.11 -8.28 -3.95
N ILE A 231 8.56 -8.35 -5.17
CA ILE A 231 9.12 -7.68 -6.35
C ILE A 231 9.02 -6.16 -6.19
N GLN A 232 7.89 -5.67 -5.69
CA GLN A 232 7.66 -4.24 -5.45
C GLN A 232 8.74 -3.62 -4.54
N ARG A 233 9.14 -4.32 -3.47
CA ARG A 233 10.23 -3.86 -2.59
C ARG A 233 11.54 -3.70 -3.35
N VAL A 234 11.93 -4.69 -4.15
CA VAL A 234 13.17 -4.64 -4.92
C VAL A 234 13.17 -3.51 -5.95
N VAL A 235 12.05 -3.31 -6.66
CA VAL A 235 11.92 -2.25 -7.66
C VAL A 235 11.92 -0.87 -7.00
N ALA A 236 11.27 -0.72 -5.85
CA ALA A 236 11.23 0.52 -5.09
C ALA A 236 12.60 0.92 -4.52
N ASP A 237 13.43 -0.06 -4.12
CA ASP A 237 14.79 0.16 -3.62
C ASP A 237 15.78 0.53 -4.75
N ALA A 238 15.46 0.18 -5.99
CA ALA A 238 16.34 0.40 -7.16
C ALA A 238 16.09 1.77 -7.80
N THR A 239 16.12 2.86 -7.04
CA THR A 239 15.75 4.21 -7.47
C THR A 239 16.64 4.80 -8.57
N ASP A 240 17.85 4.28 -8.72
CA ASP A 240 18.81 4.59 -9.78
C ASP A 240 18.49 3.90 -11.12
N LEU A 241 17.70 2.82 -11.10
CA LEU A 241 17.36 2.01 -12.26
C LEU A 241 15.88 2.11 -12.65
N ALA A 242 15.00 2.24 -11.68
CA ALA A 242 13.54 2.16 -11.86
C ALA A 242 12.80 3.33 -11.20
N SER A 243 11.67 3.72 -11.78
CA SER A 243 10.76 4.73 -11.22
C SER A 243 10.00 4.25 -9.98
N GLY A 244 10.01 2.93 -9.72
CA GLY A 244 9.19 2.27 -8.71
C GLY A 244 7.91 1.63 -9.29
N HIS A 245 7.59 1.90 -10.57
CA HIS A 245 6.43 1.31 -11.25
C HIS A 245 6.82 0.08 -12.06
N PHE A 246 6.02 -0.97 -11.94
CA PHE A 246 6.21 -2.22 -12.66
C PHE A 246 4.89 -2.96 -12.88
N ARG A 247 4.93 -4.00 -13.74
CA ARG A 247 3.84 -4.92 -14.00
C ARG A 247 4.38 -6.32 -14.21
N VAL A 248 3.85 -7.30 -13.49
CA VAL A 248 4.04 -8.73 -13.81
C VAL A 248 2.99 -9.10 -14.86
N VAL A 249 3.39 -9.63 -16.00
CA VAL A 249 2.49 -9.98 -17.11
C VAL A 249 2.49 -11.49 -17.29
N LEU A 250 1.54 -12.15 -16.64
CA LEU A 250 1.41 -13.61 -16.66
C LEU A 250 0.56 -14.05 -17.85
N GLY A 251 1.10 -14.92 -18.70
CA GLY A 251 0.40 -15.55 -19.83
C GLY A 251 0.45 -17.05 -19.74
N GLY A 252 -0.68 -17.72 -20.00
CA GLY A 252 -0.78 -19.17 -19.94
C GLY A 252 -0.84 -19.76 -18.52
N PRO A 253 -0.80 -21.10 -18.39
CA PRO A 253 -0.94 -21.79 -17.11
C PRO A 253 0.34 -21.80 -16.27
N GLU A 254 0.18 -21.91 -14.96
CA GLU A 254 1.27 -22.16 -14.01
C GLU A 254 1.75 -23.64 -14.07
N PRO A 255 3.00 -23.94 -13.66
CA PRO A 255 4.02 -23.03 -13.15
C PRO A 255 4.76 -22.29 -14.28
N TYR A 256 5.20 -21.06 -14.00
CA TYR A 256 6.00 -20.27 -14.94
C TYR A 256 7.48 -20.64 -14.85
N ASP A 257 8.23 -20.50 -15.96
CA ASP A 257 9.67 -20.70 -15.98
C ASP A 257 10.44 -19.51 -15.41
N ARG A 258 9.91 -18.31 -15.62
CA ARG A 258 10.49 -17.03 -15.19
C ARG A 258 9.38 -16.07 -14.83
N ILE A 259 9.73 -14.99 -14.12
CA ILE A 259 8.83 -13.88 -13.82
C ILE A 259 8.85 -12.92 -15.02
N PRO A 260 7.79 -12.84 -15.85
CA PRO A 260 7.74 -11.85 -16.92
C PRO A 260 7.43 -10.48 -16.33
N LEU A 261 8.38 -9.55 -16.35
CA LEU A 261 8.32 -8.29 -15.64
C LEU A 261 8.57 -7.11 -16.56
N ARG A 262 7.63 -6.17 -16.62
CA ARG A 262 7.80 -4.85 -17.25
C ARG A 262 8.11 -3.84 -16.14
N VAL A 263 9.25 -3.13 -16.26
CA VAL A 263 9.68 -2.14 -15.26
C VAL A 263 9.89 -0.80 -15.95
N GLU A 264 9.31 0.22 -15.41
CA GLU A 264 9.50 1.59 -15.88
C GLU A 264 10.85 2.13 -15.41
N ALA A 265 11.64 2.65 -16.34
CA ALA A 265 12.97 3.20 -16.08
C ALA A 265 12.91 4.42 -15.14
N ALA A 266 13.94 4.63 -14.35
CA ALA A 266 14.11 5.85 -13.58
C ALA A 266 14.15 7.08 -14.51
N ARG A 267 13.66 8.22 -14.01
CA ARG A 267 13.70 9.49 -14.77
C ARG A 267 15.16 9.81 -15.15
N GLY A 268 15.40 9.97 -16.44
CA GLY A 268 16.72 10.29 -16.99
C GLY A 268 17.65 9.09 -17.20
N LEU A 269 17.23 7.84 -16.97
CA LEU A 269 18.00 6.66 -17.33
C LEU A 269 17.99 6.48 -18.85
N PRO A 270 19.16 6.60 -19.53
CA PRO A 270 19.21 6.57 -20.98
C PRO A 270 18.98 5.14 -21.53
N PRO A 271 18.34 5.00 -22.70
CA PRO A 271 18.00 3.69 -23.28
C PRO A 271 19.19 2.73 -23.47
N GLU A 272 20.37 3.26 -23.71
CA GLU A 272 21.61 2.49 -23.88
C GLU A 272 21.97 1.70 -22.60
N ARG A 273 21.51 2.15 -21.45
CA ARG A 273 21.69 1.49 -20.14
C ARG A 273 20.61 0.49 -19.78
N TRP A 274 19.50 0.41 -20.52
CA TRP A 274 18.36 -0.43 -20.15
C TRP A 274 18.69 -1.91 -20.09
N THR A 275 19.50 -2.43 -21.00
CA THR A 275 19.93 -3.84 -20.97
C THR A 275 20.69 -4.16 -19.69
N GLN A 276 21.60 -3.28 -19.28
CA GLN A 276 22.35 -3.43 -18.03
C GLN A 276 21.43 -3.31 -16.80
N ALA A 277 20.54 -2.31 -16.80
CA ALA A 277 19.58 -2.10 -15.71
C ALA A 277 18.64 -3.30 -15.55
N ALA A 278 18.12 -3.85 -16.65
CA ALA A 278 17.30 -5.06 -16.64
C ALA A 278 18.02 -6.26 -16.02
N ALA A 279 19.27 -6.50 -16.40
CA ALA A 279 20.09 -7.58 -15.87
C ALA A 279 20.36 -7.40 -14.36
N GLU A 280 20.64 -6.17 -13.93
CA GLU A 280 20.87 -5.85 -12.52
C GLU A 280 19.59 -6.04 -11.69
N LEU A 281 18.44 -5.54 -12.15
CA LEU A 281 17.14 -5.74 -11.51
C LEU A 281 16.79 -7.22 -11.42
N ALA A 282 16.97 -7.99 -12.49
CA ALA A 282 16.76 -9.44 -12.48
C ALA A 282 17.65 -10.14 -11.43
N GLY A 283 18.90 -9.71 -11.29
CA GLY A 283 19.81 -10.20 -10.26
C GLY A 283 19.36 -9.84 -8.83
N ARG A 284 18.89 -8.60 -8.59
CA ARG A 284 18.35 -8.17 -7.29
C ARG A 284 17.08 -8.95 -6.94
N ILE A 285 16.17 -9.14 -7.90
CA ILE A 285 14.93 -9.91 -7.73
C ILE A 285 15.25 -11.38 -7.41
N ARG A 286 16.17 -12.01 -8.15
CA ARG A 286 16.57 -13.39 -7.90
C ARG A 286 17.11 -13.60 -6.48
N ARG A 287 17.91 -12.65 -5.97
CA ARG A 287 18.42 -12.72 -4.58
C ARG A 287 17.31 -12.57 -3.53
N ALA A 288 16.32 -11.71 -3.80
CA ALA A 288 15.26 -11.42 -2.84
C ALA A 288 14.12 -12.46 -2.86
N VAL A 289 13.79 -12.99 -4.06
CA VAL A 289 12.59 -13.80 -4.28
C VAL A 289 12.93 -15.27 -4.53
N GLY A 290 14.19 -15.57 -4.90
CA GLY A 290 14.63 -16.92 -5.25
C GLY A 290 14.31 -17.34 -6.69
N ALA A 291 13.48 -16.60 -7.42
CA ALA A 291 13.04 -16.90 -8.77
C ALA A 291 13.70 -15.95 -9.82
N THR A 292 13.90 -16.45 -11.03
CA THR A 292 14.51 -15.68 -12.13
C THR A 292 13.46 -14.79 -12.77
N ALA A 293 13.74 -13.49 -12.90
CA ALA A 293 12.92 -12.54 -13.65
C ALA A 293 13.43 -12.31 -15.07
N GLU A 294 12.49 -12.14 -15.99
CA GLU A 294 12.73 -11.63 -17.34
C GLU A 294 12.23 -10.18 -17.38
N VAL A 295 13.19 -9.24 -17.28
CA VAL A 295 12.90 -7.83 -17.11
C VAL A 295 12.91 -7.11 -18.45
N THR A 296 11.80 -6.49 -18.82
CA THR A 296 11.67 -5.55 -19.94
C THR A 296 11.60 -4.14 -19.40
N MET A 297 12.57 -3.29 -19.74
CA MET A 297 12.54 -1.88 -19.38
C MET A 297 11.59 -1.11 -20.29
N LEU A 298 10.81 -0.22 -19.69
CA LEU A 298 9.90 0.70 -20.37
C LEU A 298 10.36 2.16 -20.16
N PRO A 299 10.00 3.08 -21.07
CA PRO A 299 10.25 4.52 -20.86
C PRO A 299 9.65 5.00 -19.55
N PHE A 300 10.22 6.08 -18.98
CA PHE A 300 9.61 6.78 -17.85
C PHE A 300 8.19 7.24 -18.22
N GLU A 301 7.22 7.03 -17.32
CA GLU A 301 5.77 7.30 -17.52
C GLU A 301 5.05 6.42 -18.55
N ALA A 302 5.65 5.31 -18.99
CA ALA A 302 4.97 4.37 -19.88
C ALA A 302 3.88 3.53 -19.19
N LEU A 303 3.98 3.35 -17.87
CA LEU A 303 2.93 2.66 -17.10
C LEU A 303 1.89 3.67 -16.59
N PRO A 304 0.59 3.33 -16.67
CA PRO A 304 -0.46 4.25 -16.26
C PRO A 304 -0.39 4.57 -14.76
N ARG A 305 -0.57 5.85 -14.44
CA ARG A 305 -0.82 6.30 -13.07
C ARG A 305 -2.30 6.16 -12.76
N THR A 306 -2.62 5.58 -11.62
CA THR A 306 -4.01 5.29 -11.23
C THR A 306 -4.46 6.22 -10.10
N GLU A 307 -5.74 6.57 -10.12
CA GLU A 307 -6.38 7.31 -9.03
C GLU A 307 -6.85 6.39 -7.90
N GLY A 308 -6.90 5.08 -8.17
CA GLY A 308 -7.26 4.03 -7.23
C GLY A 308 -6.14 3.00 -7.06
N LYS A 309 -6.49 1.77 -6.69
CA LYS A 309 -5.52 0.68 -6.48
C LYS A 309 -4.77 0.33 -7.74
N THR A 310 -3.45 0.29 -7.65
CA THR A 310 -2.57 -0.17 -8.73
C THR A 310 -2.55 -1.70 -8.78
N ARG A 311 -2.91 -2.28 -9.92
CA ARG A 311 -2.76 -3.73 -10.14
C ARG A 311 -1.30 -4.02 -10.46
N LEU A 312 -0.67 -4.90 -9.69
CA LEU A 312 0.71 -5.32 -9.91
C LEU A 312 0.83 -6.49 -10.89
N VAL A 313 -0.22 -7.29 -11.01
CA VAL A 313 -0.29 -8.48 -11.87
C VAL A 313 -1.33 -8.27 -12.96
N GLU A 314 -0.94 -8.55 -14.19
CA GLU A 314 -1.80 -8.64 -15.36
C GLU A 314 -1.79 -10.09 -15.86
N ARG A 315 -2.96 -10.73 -15.94
CA ARG A 315 -3.10 -12.07 -16.52
C ARG A 315 -3.66 -11.94 -17.93
N THR A 316 -2.88 -12.39 -18.91
CA THR A 316 -3.33 -12.46 -20.31
C THR A 316 -3.86 -13.86 -20.59
N PRO A 317 -4.92 -14.00 -21.42
CA PRO A 317 -5.51 -15.28 -21.77
C PRO A 317 -4.52 -16.28 -22.34
#